data_e12454d3f3cad59ce4c61ade4a8d7faa
#
_entry.id   e12454d3f3cad59ce4c61ade4a8d7faa
#
_cell.length_a   1.000
_cell.length_b   1.000
_cell.length_c   1.000
_cell.angle_alpha   90.00
_cell.angle_beta   90.00
_cell.angle_gamma   90.00
#
_symmetry.space_group_name_H-M   'P 1'
#
loop_
_entity.id
_entity.type
_entity.pdbx_description
1 polymer ?
#
loop_
_entity_poly.entity_id
_entity_poly.type
_entity_poly.pdbx_seq_one_letter_code
_entity_poly.pdbx_strand_id
1 'polypeptide(L)'
;MPKKLIQGVGTPDGTGMRRRDFILASGAAAAAGALGLPSRVYAQTGRTEITFASARFFSTDTMQQVIESYNKSQNSVHVSYIELPPPSSSIEVHQQLVQQLARKNGSPDVFTQDIIWIAEFAEAGWALPLDHYFGSDEMKAYLPGIVQGCTWKGQLTGMPWFIDCGKLYYRTDILEKLGAGVPETWDQLIETAKKGTGGDVRFGFIWQAKQAEILTCTLVSFIGSNEGSILASDGKRVKIAEPEAKAAVQLMYDTIHKYKVTPSDVLTWDEEPSRRPFTAGESVFLRNWSYVWSIAQDKTQSDVVGKVDVAPLPHFPGKKSAACLGGYQYGVNASTKNKDAAIDFLRWLSTPATQLHFAIKEGFVPTRLAVFDEPELAKTQPFIQKLKTVSLGAIPRPVTPKYPQVTLVLQSQVSRALVSGDIESSLNTAKAQIEKIVGT
;
A
#
# COMPACT_ATOMS: atom_id res chain seq x y z
N MET A 1 22.72 -40.54 43.36
CA MET A 1 22.95 -40.11 44.78
C MET A 1 23.13 -38.61 44.80
N PRO A 2 22.62 -37.90 45.83
CA PRO A 2 21.32 -38.06 46.47
C PRO A 2 20.43 -36.77 46.35
N LYS A 3 19.16 -36.99 46.62
CA LYS A 3 18.10 -36.00 46.90
C LYS A 3 18.44 -35.17 48.17
N LYS A 4 18.04 -33.86 48.15
CA LYS A 4 17.68 -33.18 49.40
C LYS A 4 16.35 -32.45 49.22
N LEU A 5 15.37 -32.97 49.95
CA LEU A 5 14.11 -32.27 50.39
C LEU A 5 14.49 -31.07 51.25
N ILE A 6 13.74 -29.98 51.13
CA ILE A 6 13.51 -29.05 52.22
C ILE A 6 12.00 -28.78 52.30
N GLN A 7 11.50 -28.94 53.51
CA GLN A 7 10.13 -28.90 53.96
C GLN A 7 9.53 -27.48 53.98
N GLY A 8 8.23 -27.47 54.02
CA GLY A 8 7.29 -26.39 53.98
C GLY A 8 7.36 -25.38 55.13
N VAL A 9 6.77 -24.24 54.88
CA VAL A 9 6.30 -23.29 55.87
C VAL A 9 4.85 -22.89 55.49
N GLY A 10 4.01 -22.89 56.52
CA GLY A 10 2.58 -22.91 56.49
C GLY A 10 1.90 -21.64 55.97
N THR A 11 0.67 -21.82 55.58
CA THR A 11 -0.34 -20.84 55.30
C THR A 11 -0.82 -20.16 56.60
N PRO A 12 -1.11 -18.84 56.57
CA PRO A 12 -2.06 -18.24 57.53
C PRO A 12 -3.41 -18.01 56.86
N ASP A 13 -4.39 -18.20 57.69
CA ASP A 13 -5.82 -18.24 57.50
C ASP A 13 -6.46 -17.08 56.73
N GLY A 14 -7.53 -17.48 56.04
CA GLY A 14 -8.47 -16.58 55.41
C GLY A 14 -9.33 -15.77 56.40
N THR A 15 -9.45 -14.50 56.12
CA THR A 15 -10.60 -13.70 56.57
C THR A 15 -11.24 -13.08 55.32
N GLY A 16 -12.30 -13.74 54.88
CA GLY A 16 -13.16 -13.25 53.83
C GLY A 16 -13.88 -11.99 54.27
N MET A 17 -13.61 -10.89 53.62
CA MET A 17 -14.35 -9.64 53.73
C MET A 17 -15.76 -9.82 53.15
N ARG A 18 -16.80 -9.69 53.99
CA ARG A 18 -18.21 -9.89 53.58
C ARG A 18 -18.68 -8.75 52.68
N ARG A 19 -19.50 -9.07 51.70
CA ARG A 19 -20.12 -8.13 50.75
C ARG A 19 -20.81 -6.89 51.37
N ARG A 20 -21.01 -6.87 52.67
CA ARG A 20 -21.62 -5.73 53.41
C ARG A 20 -20.63 -4.61 53.70
N ASP A 21 -19.35 -4.87 53.72
CA ASP A 21 -18.34 -3.87 54.11
C ASP A 21 -17.93 -3.00 52.89
N PHE A 22 -18.31 -3.41 51.70
CA PHE A 22 -18.06 -2.65 50.46
C PHE A 22 -19.09 -1.52 50.20
N ILE A 23 -20.24 -1.55 50.87
CA ILE A 23 -21.32 -0.57 50.67
C ILE A 23 -21.23 0.60 51.64
N LEU A 24 -20.44 0.50 52.73
CA LEU A 24 -20.28 1.58 53.70
C LEU A 24 -19.06 2.46 53.51
N ALA A 25 -18.16 2.12 52.55
CA ALA A 25 -17.02 2.93 52.21
C ALA A 25 -17.27 3.94 51.05
N SER A 26 -18.46 3.94 50.44
CA SER A 26 -18.81 4.81 49.31
C SER A 26 -19.61 6.07 49.72
N GLY A 27 -19.80 6.32 50.99
CA GLY A 27 -20.69 7.38 51.50
C GLY A 27 -20.03 8.58 52.18
N ALA A 28 -18.70 8.69 52.22
CA ALA A 28 -18.02 9.75 53.00
C ALA A 28 -16.96 10.55 52.21
N ALA A 29 -17.13 10.72 50.89
CA ALA A 29 -16.22 11.49 50.07
C ALA A 29 -16.90 12.62 49.25
N ALA A 30 -17.95 13.21 49.83
CA ALA A 30 -18.69 14.29 49.16
C ALA A 30 -18.71 15.59 49.99
N ALA A 31 -17.63 15.96 50.65
CA ALA A 31 -17.54 17.27 51.30
C ALA A 31 -16.08 17.63 51.68
N ALA A 32 -15.14 17.66 50.74
CA ALA A 32 -13.86 18.37 50.89
C ALA A 32 -13.17 18.47 49.51
N GLY A 33 -13.52 19.45 48.72
CA GLY A 33 -12.96 19.53 47.38
C GLY A 33 -13.01 20.93 46.76
N ALA A 34 -12.97 21.98 47.58
CA ALA A 34 -12.72 23.32 47.08
C ALA A 34 -11.25 23.72 47.33
N LEU A 35 -10.32 22.96 46.81
CA LEU A 35 -8.92 23.40 46.63
C LEU A 35 -8.54 23.09 45.18
N GLY A 36 -8.43 24.18 44.43
CA GLY A 36 -8.16 24.18 42.99
C GLY A 36 -6.95 23.34 42.60
N LEU A 37 -7.22 22.15 42.07
CA LEU A 37 -6.29 21.58 41.08
C LEU A 37 -6.43 22.40 39.82
N PRO A 38 -5.34 22.85 39.18
CA PRO A 38 -5.47 23.49 37.91
C PRO A 38 -6.03 22.45 36.94
N SER A 39 -7.36 22.52 36.69
CA SER A 39 -7.86 22.03 35.42
C SER A 39 -6.89 22.60 34.36
N ARG A 40 -6.14 21.75 33.69
CA ARG A 40 -5.51 22.13 32.43
C ARG A 40 -6.66 22.63 31.55
N VAL A 41 -6.91 23.93 31.64
CA VAL A 41 -7.60 24.66 30.61
C VAL A 41 -6.71 24.44 29.41
N TYR A 42 -7.06 23.49 28.55
CA TYR A 42 -6.64 23.55 27.17
C TYR A 42 -7.11 24.95 26.74
N ALA A 43 -6.17 25.88 26.66
CA ALA A 43 -6.43 27.12 25.99
C ALA A 43 -7.08 26.71 24.67
N GLN A 44 -8.35 27.05 24.49
CA GLN A 44 -9.01 27.03 23.20
C GLN A 44 -8.16 27.99 22.34
N THR A 45 -7.14 27.43 21.71
CA THR A 45 -6.48 28.09 20.58
C THR A 45 -7.65 28.31 19.63
N GLY A 46 -7.99 29.51 19.24
CA GLY A 46 -9.17 29.81 18.43
C GLY A 46 -9.13 29.14 17.03
N ARG A 47 -8.48 27.98 16.94
CA ARG A 47 -8.28 27.13 15.75
C ARG A 47 -9.33 26.04 15.70
N THR A 48 -9.78 25.74 14.49
CA THR A 48 -10.60 24.58 14.19
C THR A 48 -9.73 23.32 14.24
N GLU A 49 -10.05 22.40 15.16
CA GLU A 49 -9.37 21.11 15.27
C GLU A 49 -9.92 20.12 14.26
N ILE A 50 -9.04 19.52 13.44
CA ILE A 50 -9.37 18.41 12.54
C ILE A 50 -8.42 17.24 12.75
N THR A 51 -8.85 16.06 12.35
CA THR A 51 -8.08 14.81 12.43
C THR A 51 -7.73 14.30 11.05
N PHE A 52 -6.48 13.86 10.88
CA PHE A 52 -6.00 13.23 9.64
C PHE A 52 -5.49 11.83 9.93
N ALA A 53 -6.11 10.82 9.31
CA ALA A 53 -5.68 9.42 9.41
C ALA A 53 -4.92 8.99 8.16
N SER A 54 -3.72 8.46 8.34
CA SER A 54 -2.90 7.96 7.24
C SER A 54 -2.21 6.66 7.57
N ALA A 55 -2.12 5.75 6.59
CA ALA A 55 -1.24 4.60 6.70
C ALA A 55 0.19 5.05 6.99
N ARG A 56 0.90 4.27 7.82
CA ARG A 56 2.31 4.50 8.12
C ARG A 56 3.15 4.04 6.93
N PHE A 57 3.56 4.99 6.10
CA PHE A 57 4.53 4.72 5.04
C PHE A 57 5.92 4.50 5.64
N PHE A 58 6.88 4.07 4.84
CA PHE A 58 8.20 3.59 5.30
C PHE A 58 9.01 4.62 6.10
N SER A 59 8.80 5.92 5.85
CA SER A 59 9.31 7.01 6.69
C SER A 59 8.16 7.74 7.37
N THR A 60 8.03 7.59 8.68
CA THR A 60 6.95 8.21 9.46
C THR A 60 7.14 9.71 9.64
N ASP A 61 8.39 10.16 9.68
CA ASP A 61 8.72 11.55 9.98
C ASP A 61 8.29 12.52 8.89
N THR A 62 8.33 12.09 7.63
CA THR A 62 7.95 12.95 6.48
C THR A 62 6.51 13.43 6.59
N MET A 63 5.56 12.55 6.92
CA MET A 63 4.16 12.94 7.09
C MET A 63 3.97 13.89 8.27
N GLN A 64 4.63 13.63 9.39
CA GLN A 64 4.59 14.50 10.56
C GLN A 64 5.17 15.89 10.23
N GLN A 65 6.29 15.96 9.51
CA GLN A 65 6.89 17.24 9.08
C GLN A 65 5.94 18.04 8.18
N VAL A 66 5.22 17.40 7.28
CA VAL A 66 4.22 18.04 6.41
C VAL A 66 3.08 18.61 7.24
N ILE A 67 2.53 17.83 8.19
CA ILE A 67 1.45 18.28 9.08
C ILE A 67 1.92 19.43 9.98
N GLU A 68 3.11 19.34 10.56
CA GLU A 68 3.68 20.42 11.37
C GLU A 68 3.91 21.70 10.55
N SER A 69 4.37 21.57 9.30
CA SER A 69 4.55 22.70 8.40
C SER A 69 3.23 23.40 8.11
N TYR A 70 2.15 22.64 7.86
CA TYR A 70 0.81 23.20 7.75
C TYR A 70 0.36 23.91 9.03
N ASN A 71 0.48 23.24 10.18
CA ASN A 71 0.09 23.80 11.47
C ASN A 71 0.85 25.08 11.85
N LYS A 72 2.09 25.24 11.36
CA LYS A 72 2.91 26.44 11.57
C LYS A 72 2.63 27.55 10.54
N SER A 73 2.12 27.22 9.36
CA SER A 73 1.93 28.18 8.25
C SER A 73 0.71 29.10 8.42
N GLN A 74 -0.24 28.73 9.28
CA GLN A 74 -1.50 29.42 9.49
C GLN A 74 -1.98 29.25 10.95
N ASN A 75 -3.02 30.03 11.36
CA ASN A 75 -3.54 30.03 12.73
C ASN A 75 -5.03 29.70 12.83
N SER A 76 -5.68 29.26 11.75
CA SER A 76 -7.12 28.99 11.70
C SER A 76 -7.47 27.53 11.93
N VAL A 77 -6.59 26.61 11.53
CA VAL A 77 -6.79 25.15 11.62
C VAL A 77 -5.63 24.50 12.36
N HIS A 78 -5.91 23.47 13.14
CA HIS A 78 -4.91 22.58 13.71
C HIS A 78 -5.24 21.14 13.34
N VAL A 79 -4.27 20.43 12.77
CA VAL A 79 -4.39 19.05 12.33
C VAL A 79 -3.72 18.12 13.33
N SER A 80 -4.48 17.18 13.88
CA SER A 80 -3.98 16.07 14.71
C SER A 80 -3.84 14.82 13.85
N TYR A 81 -2.68 14.15 13.96
CA TYR A 81 -2.36 12.97 13.16
C TYR A 81 -2.80 11.67 13.84
N ILE A 82 -3.44 10.79 13.09
CA ILE A 82 -3.78 9.42 13.47
C ILE A 82 -3.00 8.47 12.56
N GLU A 83 -1.99 7.83 13.11
CA GLU A 83 -1.21 6.83 12.38
C GLU A 83 -1.95 5.50 12.33
N LEU A 84 -2.14 4.97 11.12
CA LEU A 84 -2.71 3.65 10.84
C LEU A 84 -1.58 2.64 10.57
N PRO A 85 -1.85 1.31 10.54
CA PRO A 85 -0.88 0.30 10.18
C PRO A 85 -0.19 0.58 8.84
N PRO A 86 0.97 -0.06 8.56
CA PRO A 86 1.66 0.15 7.27
C PRO A 86 0.87 -0.41 6.09
N PRO A 87 1.13 0.05 4.85
CA PRO A 87 0.45 -0.42 3.63
C PRO A 87 0.56 -1.93 3.38
N SER A 88 1.60 -2.61 3.88
CA SER A 88 1.72 -4.07 3.86
C SER A 88 0.62 -4.78 4.66
N SER A 89 -0.02 -4.07 5.60
CA SER A 89 -1.22 -4.50 6.33
C SER A 89 -2.50 -3.86 5.76
N SER A 90 -2.62 -3.80 4.43
CA SER A 90 -3.71 -3.12 3.71
C SER A 90 -5.11 -3.51 4.22
N ILE A 91 -5.34 -4.79 4.52
CA ILE A 91 -6.62 -5.29 5.05
C ILE A 91 -6.93 -4.64 6.41
N GLU A 92 -5.95 -4.52 7.30
CA GLU A 92 -6.12 -3.92 8.63
C GLU A 92 -6.37 -2.41 8.52
N VAL A 93 -5.64 -1.71 7.65
CA VAL A 93 -5.86 -0.29 7.36
C VAL A 93 -7.29 -0.06 6.86
N HIS A 94 -7.73 -0.87 5.89
CA HIS A 94 -9.09 -0.82 5.35
C HIS A 94 -10.14 -1.02 6.45
N GLN A 95 -10.02 -2.09 7.24
CA GLN A 95 -10.96 -2.39 8.31
C GLN A 95 -11.05 -1.26 9.35
N GLN A 96 -9.92 -0.67 9.74
CA GLN A 96 -9.91 0.45 10.68
C GLN A 96 -10.59 1.69 10.10
N LEU A 97 -10.33 2.03 8.83
CA LEU A 97 -11.00 3.15 8.16
C LEU A 97 -12.51 2.89 8.03
N VAL A 98 -12.92 1.71 7.58
CA VAL A 98 -14.33 1.33 7.47
C VAL A 98 -15.04 1.48 8.82
N GLN A 99 -14.45 0.96 9.91
CA GLN A 99 -15.02 1.08 11.26
C GLN A 99 -15.16 2.55 11.70
N GLN A 100 -14.20 3.40 11.38
CA GLN A 100 -14.24 4.81 11.76
C GLN A 100 -15.28 5.58 10.92
N LEU A 101 -15.25 5.43 9.60
CA LEU A 101 -16.14 6.14 8.68
C LEU A 101 -17.61 5.69 8.83
N ALA A 102 -17.86 4.40 9.06
CA ALA A 102 -19.21 3.86 9.28
C ALA A 102 -19.90 4.41 10.53
N ARG A 103 -19.15 4.89 11.54
CA ARG A 103 -19.72 5.53 12.74
C ARG A 103 -20.38 6.88 12.45
N LYS A 104 -20.06 7.51 11.33
CA LYS A 104 -20.60 8.81 10.88
C LYS A 104 -20.48 9.92 11.94
N ASN A 105 -19.45 9.85 12.79
CA ASN A 105 -19.19 10.83 13.86
C ASN A 105 -18.29 11.99 13.41
N GLY A 106 -17.80 11.94 12.16
CA GLY A 106 -16.97 12.97 11.53
C GLY A 106 -15.46 12.77 11.70
N SER A 107 -15.01 11.75 12.45
CA SER A 107 -13.58 11.46 12.61
C SER A 107 -13.21 10.13 11.91
N PRO A 108 -12.07 10.07 11.21
CA PRO A 108 -11.18 11.21 10.87
C PRO A 108 -11.86 12.18 9.90
N ASP A 109 -11.45 13.46 9.90
CA ASP A 109 -11.95 14.46 8.95
C ASP A 109 -11.36 14.25 7.55
N VAL A 110 -10.05 13.99 7.49
CA VAL A 110 -9.28 13.67 6.27
C VAL A 110 -8.61 12.32 6.47
N PHE A 111 -8.50 11.55 5.42
CA PHE A 111 -7.84 10.23 5.48
C PHE A 111 -7.10 9.89 4.18
N THR A 112 -6.13 8.98 4.27
CA THR A 112 -5.54 8.38 3.08
C THR A 112 -6.29 7.09 2.74
N GLN A 113 -6.50 6.84 1.45
CA GLN A 113 -7.14 5.65 0.91
C GLN A 113 -6.33 5.05 -0.23
N ASP A 114 -6.17 3.74 -0.26
CA ASP A 114 -5.64 3.04 -1.42
C ASP A 114 -6.60 3.27 -2.61
N ILE A 115 -6.07 3.38 -3.80
CA ILE A 115 -6.85 3.59 -5.02
C ILE A 115 -7.96 2.53 -5.23
N ILE A 116 -7.79 1.35 -4.64
CA ILE A 116 -8.78 0.26 -4.71
C ILE A 116 -10.03 0.48 -3.84
N TRP A 117 -9.98 1.41 -2.89
CA TRP A 117 -11.11 1.69 -1.98
C TRP A 117 -12.00 2.83 -2.47
N ILE A 118 -11.58 3.56 -3.51
CA ILE A 118 -12.32 4.69 -4.09
C ILE A 118 -13.78 4.32 -4.39
N ALA A 119 -14.00 3.22 -5.12
CA ALA A 119 -15.34 2.79 -5.51
C ALA A 119 -16.19 2.39 -4.31
N GLU A 120 -15.63 1.70 -3.34
CA GLU A 120 -16.33 1.26 -2.12
C GLU A 120 -16.70 2.45 -1.24
N PHE A 121 -15.74 3.33 -0.93
CA PHE A 121 -15.98 4.45 -0.03
C PHE A 121 -16.93 5.48 -0.63
N ALA A 122 -16.89 5.67 -1.94
CA ALA A 122 -17.86 6.49 -2.67
C ALA A 122 -19.26 5.86 -2.64
N GLU A 123 -19.39 4.58 -2.95
CA GLU A 123 -20.69 3.89 -2.98
C GLU A 123 -21.34 3.81 -1.59
N ALA A 124 -20.52 3.66 -0.54
CA ALA A 124 -20.96 3.67 0.87
C ALA A 124 -21.32 5.09 1.39
N GLY A 125 -21.02 6.14 0.62
CA GLY A 125 -21.22 7.53 1.02
C GLY A 125 -20.30 7.95 2.18
N TRP A 126 -19.12 7.34 2.30
CA TRP A 126 -18.12 7.68 3.31
C TRP A 126 -17.15 8.78 2.85
N ALA A 127 -16.80 8.79 1.56
CA ALA A 127 -15.98 9.82 0.98
C ALA A 127 -16.84 10.97 0.44
N LEU A 128 -16.48 12.21 0.77
CA LEU A 128 -17.12 13.43 0.29
C LEU A 128 -16.83 13.62 -1.22
N PRO A 129 -17.84 13.86 -2.08
CA PRO A 129 -17.61 14.31 -3.44
C PRO A 129 -16.86 15.65 -3.47
N LEU A 130 -15.78 15.69 -4.23
CA LEU A 130 -14.83 16.82 -4.23
C LEU A 130 -15.03 17.79 -5.42
N ASP A 131 -15.91 17.47 -6.37
CA ASP A 131 -16.10 18.23 -7.62
C ASP A 131 -16.44 19.72 -7.41
N HIS A 132 -17.15 20.04 -6.32
CA HIS A 132 -17.50 21.42 -5.98
C HIS A 132 -16.31 22.22 -5.40
N TYR A 133 -15.29 21.53 -4.92
CA TYR A 133 -14.12 22.14 -4.29
C TYR A 133 -12.91 22.18 -5.22
N PHE A 134 -12.82 21.21 -6.13
CA PHE A 134 -11.72 21.05 -7.08
C PHE A 134 -12.32 20.91 -8.48
N GLY A 135 -12.29 22.00 -9.22
CA GLY A 135 -12.90 22.06 -10.55
C GLY A 135 -12.16 21.21 -11.59
N SER A 136 -12.83 20.90 -12.68
CA SER A 136 -12.27 20.10 -13.77
C SER A 136 -10.98 20.70 -14.37
N ASP A 137 -10.85 22.03 -14.37
CA ASP A 137 -9.63 22.70 -14.85
C ASP A 137 -8.44 22.49 -13.90
N GLU A 138 -8.68 22.46 -12.60
CA GLU A 138 -7.63 22.13 -11.62
C GLU A 138 -7.16 20.69 -11.79
N MET A 139 -8.07 19.77 -12.10
CA MET A 139 -7.74 18.35 -12.31
C MET A 139 -6.89 18.12 -13.57
N LYS A 140 -6.88 19.02 -14.55
CA LYS A 140 -5.97 18.96 -15.70
C LYS A 140 -4.48 19.06 -15.33
N ALA A 141 -4.18 19.59 -14.14
CA ALA A 141 -2.80 19.62 -13.61
C ALA A 141 -2.26 18.26 -13.17
N TYR A 142 -3.11 17.23 -13.14
CA TYR A 142 -2.77 15.88 -12.71
C TYR A 142 -2.71 14.89 -13.88
N LEU A 143 -2.06 13.75 -13.66
CA LEU A 143 -2.07 12.63 -14.61
C LEU A 143 -3.51 12.16 -14.85
N PRO A 144 -4.00 12.10 -16.11
CA PRO A 144 -5.41 11.79 -16.38
C PRO A 144 -5.87 10.43 -15.83
N GLY A 145 -5.02 9.41 -15.91
CA GLY A 145 -5.33 8.06 -15.43
C GLY A 145 -5.59 8.00 -13.92
N ILE A 146 -4.87 8.82 -13.12
CA ILE A 146 -5.10 8.86 -11.68
C ILE A 146 -6.37 9.63 -11.32
N VAL A 147 -6.68 10.71 -12.04
CA VAL A 147 -7.94 11.44 -11.85
C VAL A 147 -9.12 10.51 -12.14
N GLN A 148 -9.03 9.72 -13.22
CA GLN A 148 -10.02 8.69 -13.52
C GLN A 148 -10.11 7.65 -12.40
N GLY A 149 -8.98 7.20 -11.85
CA GLY A 149 -8.93 6.26 -10.72
C GLY A 149 -9.51 6.82 -9.42
N CYS A 150 -9.48 8.14 -9.24
CA CYS A 150 -10.08 8.85 -8.10
C CYS A 150 -11.57 9.19 -8.31
N THR A 151 -12.15 8.82 -9.46
CA THR A 151 -13.51 9.16 -9.85
C THR A 151 -14.38 7.89 -9.86
N TRP A 152 -15.51 7.94 -9.17
CA TRP A 152 -16.51 6.88 -9.17
C TRP A 152 -17.85 7.42 -9.65
N LYS A 153 -18.47 6.76 -10.64
CA LYS A 153 -19.77 7.19 -11.26
C LYS A 153 -19.81 8.68 -11.64
N GLY A 154 -18.68 9.20 -12.12
CA GLY A 154 -18.55 10.60 -12.55
C GLY A 154 -18.29 11.61 -11.43
N GLN A 155 -18.15 11.18 -10.18
CA GLN A 155 -17.83 12.03 -9.03
C GLN A 155 -16.39 11.82 -8.57
N LEU A 156 -15.63 12.89 -8.41
CA LEU A 156 -14.29 12.87 -7.82
C LEU A 156 -14.43 12.63 -6.31
N THR A 157 -13.99 11.49 -5.79
CA THR A 157 -14.09 11.10 -4.36
C THR A 157 -12.74 10.83 -3.72
N GLY A 158 -11.67 11.00 -4.47
CA GLY A 158 -10.30 10.98 -3.99
C GLY A 158 -9.49 12.11 -4.60
N MET A 159 -8.63 12.77 -3.81
CA MET A 159 -7.68 13.75 -4.31
C MET A 159 -6.36 13.06 -4.61
N PRO A 160 -5.84 13.13 -5.85
CA PRO A 160 -4.60 12.48 -6.22
C PRO A 160 -3.41 12.90 -5.36
N TRP A 161 -2.74 11.92 -4.73
CA TRP A 161 -1.53 12.15 -3.94
C TRP A 161 -0.29 11.60 -4.65
N PHE A 162 -0.13 10.28 -4.64
CA PHE A 162 0.94 9.62 -5.37
C PHE A 162 0.45 8.36 -6.05
N ILE A 163 1.13 7.99 -7.13
CA ILE A 163 0.96 6.70 -7.77
C ILE A 163 2.17 5.84 -7.50
N ASP A 164 1.97 4.54 -7.56
CA ASP A 164 3.05 3.58 -7.65
C ASP A 164 2.65 2.46 -8.61
N CYS A 165 3.64 1.82 -9.19
CA CYS A 165 3.45 0.64 -10.02
C CYS A 165 4.61 -0.33 -9.80
N GLY A 166 4.29 -1.61 -9.87
CA GLY A 166 5.32 -2.65 -9.82
C GLY A 166 6.33 -2.47 -10.96
N LYS A 167 7.60 -2.55 -10.66
CA LYS A 167 8.68 -2.43 -11.64
C LYS A 167 9.73 -3.49 -11.45
N LEU A 168 10.53 -3.71 -12.48
CA LEU A 168 11.69 -4.56 -12.43
C LEU A 168 12.90 -3.75 -11.93
N TYR A 169 13.43 -4.12 -10.78
CA TYR A 169 14.78 -3.75 -10.37
C TYR A 169 15.77 -4.78 -10.88
N TYR A 170 16.90 -4.34 -11.40
CA TYR A 170 17.92 -5.24 -11.93
C TYR A 170 19.33 -4.79 -11.55
N ARG A 171 20.25 -5.76 -11.46
CA ARG A 171 21.66 -5.57 -11.18
C ARG A 171 22.40 -5.24 -12.46
N THR A 172 22.80 -3.99 -12.64
CA THR A 172 23.53 -3.51 -13.83
C THR A 172 24.87 -4.21 -13.97
N ASP A 173 25.61 -4.38 -12.89
CA ASP A 173 26.91 -5.04 -12.85
C ASP A 173 26.84 -6.53 -13.26
N ILE A 174 25.74 -7.22 -12.92
CA ILE A 174 25.54 -8.62 -13.33
C ILE A 174 25.21 -8.68 -14.84
N LEU A 175 24.31 -7.82 -15.33
CA LEU A 175 23.94 -7.79 -16.74
C LEU A 175 25.14 -7.44 -17.60
N GLU A 176 25.95 -6.46 -17.22
CA GLU A 176 27.20 -6.09 -17.90
C GLU A 176 28.18 -7.26 -17.96
N LYS A 177 28.40 -7.96 -16.85
CA LYS A 177 29.26 -9.14 -16.78
C LYS A 177 28.79 -10.27 -17.70
N LEU A 178 27.47 -10.41 -17.86
CA LEU A 178 26.87 -11.42 -18.75
C LEU A 178 26.80 -10.98 -20.22
N GLY A 179 27.09 -9.72 -20.53
CA GLY A 179 26.83 -9.13 -21.85
C GLY A 179 25.35 -9.14 -22.21
N ALA A 180 24.46 -9.11 -21.23
CA ALA A 180 23.02 -9.19 -21.40
C ALA A 180 22.37 -7.80 -21.36
N GLY A 181 21.36 -7.58 -22.18
CA GLY A 181 20.48 -6.42 -22.10
C GLY A 181 19.44 -6.55 -20.98
N VAL A 182 18.71 -5.47 -20.75
CA VAL A 182 17.54 -5.48 -19.86
C VAL A 182 16.46 -6.38 -20.48
N PRO A 183 15.91 -7.36 -19.74
CA PRO A 183 14.94 -8.29 -20.32
C PRO A 183 13.60 -7.59 -20.61
N GLU A 184 13.10 -7.71 -21.83
CA GLU A 184 11.79 -7.22 -22.26
C GLU A 184 10.71 -8.30 -22.12
N THR A 185 11.10 -9.59 -22.25
CA THR A 185 10.17 -10.72 -22.12
C THR A 185 10.48 -11.58 -20.90
N TRP A 186 9.47 -12.32 -20.44
CA TRP A 186 9.65 -13.26 -19.33
C TRP A 186 10.69 -14.34 -19.65
N ASP A 187 10.75 -14.79 -20.89
CA ASP A 187 11.75 -15.79 -21.32
C ASP A 187 13.17 -15.24 -21.20
N GLN A 188 13.41 -13.99 -21.64
CA GLN A 188 14.70 -13.31 -21.48
C GLN A 188 15.08 -13.13 -20.02
N LEU A 189 14.10 -12.74 -19.17
CA LEU A 189 14.34 -12.62 -17.72
C LEU A 189 14.76 -13.96 -17.11
N ILE A 190 14.03 -15.05 -17.43
CA ILE A 190 14.33 -16.40 -16.91
C ILE A 190 15.72 -16.86 -17.35
N GLU A 191 16.07 -16.67 -18.61
CA GLU A 191 17.40 -17.05 -19.14
C GLU A 191 18.52 -16.25 -18.46
N THR A 192 18.36 -14.93 -18.35
CA THR A 192 19.36 -14.07 -17.70
C THR A 192 19.45 -14.38 -16.21
N ALA A 193 18.33 -14.62 -15.54
CA ALA A 193 18.28 -15.03 -14.15
C ALA A 193 19.08 -16.30 -13.89
N LYS A 194 18.90 -17.33 -14.74
CA LYS A 194 19.67 -18.60 -14.62
C LYS A 194 21.17 -18.40 -14.79
N LYS A 195 21.58 -17.52 -15.71
CA LYS A 195 23.01 -17.24 -15.98
C LYS A 195 23.64 -16.36 -14.90
N GLY A 196 22.83 -15.49 -14.28
CA GLY A 196 23.29 -14.53 -13.29
C GLY A 196 23.35 -15.08 -11.85
N THR A 197 22.78 -16.26 -11.58
CA THR A 197 22.87 -16.92 -10.28
C THR A 197 24.19 -17.67 -10.13
N GLY A 198 24.77 -17.65 -8.94
CA GLY A 198 26.01 -18.34 -8.57
C GLY A 198 26.82 -17.54 -7.56
N GLY A 199 27.65 -18.23 -6.78
CA GLY A 199 28.38 -17.62 -5.68
C GLY A 199 27.44 -16.98 -4.66
N ASP A 200 27.63 -15.69 -4.41
CA ASP A 200 26.80 -14.91 -3.45
C ASP A 200 25.43 -14.52 -4.01
N VAL A 201 25.21 -14.62 -5.34
CA VAL A 201 23.93 -14.35 -5.98
C VAL A 201 23.06 -15.60 -5.94
N ARG A 202 22.24 -15.72 -4.92
CA ARG A 202 21.44 -16.90 -4.63
C ARG A 202 20.17 -17.02 -5.46
N PHE A 203 19.59 -15.88 -5.86
CA PHE A 203 18.26 -15.81 -6.46
C PHE A 203 18.29 -15.13 -7.84
N GLY A 204 17.59 -15.71 -8.79
CA GLY A 204 17.47 -15.12 -10.13
C GLY A 204 16.44 -14.00 -10.19
N PHE A 205 15.26 -14.25 -9.65
CA PHE A 205 14.15 -13.29 -9.66
C PHE A 205 13.32 -13.41 -8.39
N ILE A 206 13.17 -12.32 -7.68
CA ILE A 206 12.35 -12.21 -6.47
C ILE A 206 11.11 -11.37 -6.75
N TRP A 207 9.95 -11.85 -6.27
CA TRP A 207 8.68 -11.17 -6.32
C TRP A 207 7.83 -11.58 -5.10
N GLN A 208 6.64 -10.98 -4.89
CA GLN A 208 5.85 -11.17 -3.69
C GLN A 208 4.68 -12.11 -3.95
N ALA A 209 4.58 -13.20 -3.18
CA ALA A 209 3.51 -14.18 -3.27
C ALA A 209 2.84 -14.51 -1.93
N LYS A 210 3.16 -13.79 -0.85
CA LYS A 210 2.42 -13.90 0.41
C LYS A 210 0.93 -13.73 0.17
N GLN A 211 0.10 -14.58 0.77
CA GLN A 211 -1.36 -14.50 0.71
C GLN A 211 -1.84 -13.21 1.38
N ALA A 212 -1.68 -12.09 0.69
CA ALA A 212 -2.01 -10.72 1.09
C ALA A 212 -2.30 -9.92 -0.18
N GLU A 213 -2.65 -8.63 -0.06
CA GLU A 213 -2.96 -7.77 -1.19
C GLU A 213 -1.84 -7.71 -2.24
N ILE A 214 -0.59 -7.81 -1.80
CA ILE A 214 0.56 -7.79 -2.70
C ILE A 214 0.57 -8.96 -3.70
N LEU A 215 0.02 -10.13 -3.34
CA LEU A 215 -0.17 -11.22 -4.28
C LEU A 215 -1.12 -10.83 -5.41
N THR A 216 -2.22 -10.14 -5.09
CA THR A 216 -3.16 -9.63 -6.12
C THR A 216 -2.47 -8.60 -7.01
N CYS A 217 -1.65 -7.71 -6.46
CA CYS A 217 -0.87 -6.74 -7.25
C CYS A 217 0.11 -7.42 -8.21
N THR A 218 0.80 -8.45 -7.73
CA THR A 218 1.72 -9.24 -8.56
C THR A 218 0.95 -9.99 -9.66
N LEU A 219 -0.15 -10.65 -9.31
CA LEU A 219 -1.04 -11.34 -10.23
C LEU A 219 -1.53 -10.43 -11.36
N VAL A 220 -2.02 -9.22 -11.02
CA VAL A 220 -2.49 -8.24 -12.02
C VAL A 220 -1.38 -7.88 -13.00
N SER A 221 -0.15 -7.71 -12.52
CA SER A 221 1.00 -7.43 -13.41
C SER A 221 1.29 -8.58 -14.37
N PHE A 222 1.31 -9.82 -13.87
CA PHE A 222 1.53 -10.99 -14.71
C PHE A 222 0.40 -11.21 -15.73
N ILE A 223 -0.86 -11.12 -15.30
CA ILE A 223 -2.02 -11.26 -16.20
C ILE A 223 -2.01 -10.15 -17.25
N GLY A 224 -1.79 -8.90 -16.85
CA GLY A 224 -1.75 -7.76 -17.74
C GLY A 224 -0.63 -7.83 -18.77
N SER A 225 0.54 -8.38 -18.40
CA SER A 225 1.66 -8.60 -19.30
C SER A 225 1.37 -9.64 -20.39
N ASN A 226 0.24 -10.36 -20.29
CA ASN A 226 -0.33 -11.23 -21.33
C ASN A 226 -1.64 -10.65 -21.92
N GLU A 227 -1.93 -9.37 -21.69
CA GLU A 227 -3.15 -8.67 -22.12
C GLU A 227 -4.46 -9.28 -21.57
N GLY A 228 -4.36 -10.05 -20.47
CA GLY A 228 -5.50 -10.57 -19.72
C GLY A 228 -6.01 -9.58 -18.67
N SER A 229 -7.10 -9.94 -18.02
CA SER A 229 -7.68 -9.20 -16.91
C SER A 229 -8.40 -10.13 -15.93
N ILE A 230 -8.69 -9.64 -14.74
CA ILE A 230 -9.48 -10.38 -13.72
C ILE A 230 -10.98 -10.17 -13.93
N LEU A 231 -11.37 -8.91 -14.13
CA LEU A 231 -12.72 -8.50 -14.52
C LEU A 231 -12.66 -7.74 -15.86
N ALA A 232 -13.70 -7.82 -16.65
CA ALA A 232 -13.87 -6.94 -17.79
C ALA A 232 -14.12 -5.49 -17.32
N SER A 233 -14.04 -4.53 -18.24
CA SER A 233 -14.22 -3.10 -17.96
C SER A 233 -15.62 -2.73 -17.44
N ASP A 234 -16.61 -3.62 -17.66
CA ASP A 234 -17.97 -3.49 -17.12
C ASP A 234 -18.06 -3.78 -15.60
N GLY A 235 -16.95 -4.26 -14.99
CA GLY A 235 -16.88 -4.65 -13.58
C GLY A 235 -17.71 -5.88 -13.21
N LYS A 236 -18.27 -6.57 -14.19
CA LYS A 236 -19.22 -7.71 -14.00
C LYS A 236 -18.66 -9.02 -14.54
N ARG A 237 -18.26 -9.07 -15.80
CA ARG A 237 -17.78 -10.31 -16.41
C ARG A 237 -16.42 -10.73 -15.84
N VAL A 238 -16.36 -11.92 -15.24
CA VAL A 238 -15.17 -12.49 -14.60
C VAL A 238 -14.30 -13.19 -15.63
N LYS A 239 -13.03 -12.79 -15.74
CA LYS A 239 -12.05 -13.22 -16.74
C LYS A 239 -10.86 -14.00 -16.16
N ILE A 240 -10.79 -14.18 -14.85
CA ILE A 240 -9.64 -14.81 -14.16
C ILE A 240 -9.35 -16.26 -14.62
N ALA A 241 -10.31 -16.96 -15.20
CA ALA A 241 -10.15 -18.31 -15.73
C ALA A 241 -9.98 -18.36 -17.27
N GLU A 242 -9.81 -17.21 -17.95
CA GLU A 242 -9.51 -17.15 -19.38
C GLU A 242 -8.05 -17.57 -19.66
N PRO A 243 -7.71 -17.99 -20.90
CA PRO A 243 -6.39 -18.53 -21.22
C PRO A 243 -5.22 -17.62 -20.84
N GLU A 244 -5.35 -16.31 -21.00
CA GLU A 244 -4.31 -15.32 -20.71
C GLU A 244 -3.98 -15.31 -19.21
N ALA A 245 -5.00 -15.38 -18.35
CA ALA A 245 -4.84 -15.41 -16.90
C ALA A 245 -4.25 -16.75 -16.44
N LYS A 246 -4.72 -17.87 -17.02
CA LYS A 246 -4.18 -19.20 -16.74
C LYS A 246 -2.69 -19.28 -17.08
N ALA A 247 -2.30 -18.80 -18.26
CA ALA A 247 -0.90 -18.78 -18.68
C ALA A 247 -0.02 -17.93 -17.76
N ALA A 248 -0.54 -16.79 -17.27
CA ALA A 248 0.16 -15.93 -16.35
C ALA A 248 0.39 -16.61 -14.99
N VAL A 249 -0.63 -17.26 -14.40
CA VAL A 249 -0.49 -17.99 -13.12
C VAL A 249 0.39 -19.24 -13.31
N GLN A 250 0.34 -19.90 -14.47
CA GLN A 250 1.26 -20.99 -14.80
C GLN A 250 2.72 -20.49 -14.82
N LEU A 251 2.97 -19.35 -15.41
CA LEU A 251 4.33 -18.75 -15.44
C LEU A 251 4.80 -18.42 -14.01
N MET A 252 3.95 -17.83 -13.16
CA MET A 252 4.27 -17.58 -11.75
C MET A 252 4.68 -18.89 -11.06
N TYR A 253 3.89 -19.93 -11.20
CA TYR A 253 4.20 -21.26 -10.67
C TYR A 253 5.53 -21.81 -11.24
N ASP A 254 5.73 -21.71 -12.56
CA ASP A 254 6.90 -22.23 -13.23
C ASP A 254 8.20 -21.53 -12.81
N THR A 255 8.17 -20.22 -12.48
CA THR A 255 9.36 -19.51 -11.98
C THR A 255 9.88 -20.14 -10.69
N ILE A 256 8.99 -20.65 -9.84
CA ILE A 256 9.32 -21.28 -8.56
C ILE A 256 9.70 -22.75 -8.76
N HIS A 257 8.83 -23.53 -9.40
CA HIS A 257 8.90 -24.98 -9.36
C HIS A 257 9.66 -25.61 -10.55
N LYS A 258 9.51 -25.05 -11.73
CA LYS A 258 10.10 -25.58 -12.98
C LYS A 258 11.46 -24.94 -13.31
N TYR A 259 11.47 -23.62 -13.41
CA TYR A 259 12.68 -22.87 -13.75
C TYR A 259 13.60 -22.66 -12.55
N LYS A 260 13.05 -22.66 -11.33
CA LYS A 260 13.77 -22.51 -10.05
C LYS A 260 14.63 -21.22 -10.00
N VAL A 261 14.19 -20.18 -10.69
CA VAL A 261 14.83 -18.84 -10.64
C VAL A 261 14.29 -18.00 -9.50
N THR A 262 13.15 -18.38 -8.94
CA THR A 262 12.47 -17.76 -7.81
C THR A 262 12.48 -18.71 -6.61
N PRO A 263 12.90 -18.29 -5.41
CA PRO A 263 12.84 -19.14 -4.22
C PRO A 263 11.40 -19.41 -3.79
N SER A 264 11.15 -20.58 -3.20
CA SER A 264 9.83 -20.91 -2.62
C SER A 264 9.43 -20.01 -1.47
N ASP A 265 10.40 -19.38 -0.81
CA ASP A 265 10.17 -18.42 0.30
C ASP A 265 9.28 -17.24 -0.09
N VAL A 266 9.23 -16.87 -1.38
CA VAL A 266 8.34 -15.81 -1.90
C VAL A 266 6.86 -16.07 -1.55
N LEU A 267 6.46 -17.33 -1.35
CA LEU A 267 5.09 -17.71 -0.94
C LEU A 267 4.71 -17.14 0.43
N THR A 268 5.69 -16.71 1.21
CA THR A 268 5.51 -16.07 2.52
C THR A 268 5.99 -14.63 2.56
N TRP A 269 6.64 -14.14 1.49
CA TRP A 269 7.24 -12.82 1.43
C TRP A 269 6.27 -11.77 0.88
N ASP A 270 6.17 -10.67 1.63
CA ASP A 270 5.63 -9.39 1.17
C ASP A 270 6.78 -8.45 0.73
N GLU A 271 6.58 -7.15 0.77
CA GLU A 271 7.50 -6.15 0.22
C GLU A 271 8.87 -6.18 0.88
N GLU A 272 8.95 -6.17 2.21
CA GLU A 272 10.21 -6.05 2.94
C GLU A 272 11.05 -7.34 2.95
N PRO A 273 10.51 -8.53 3.25
CA PRO A 273 11.24 -9.77 3.10
C PRO A 273 11.77 -10.01 1.69
N SER A 274 11.05 -9.58 0.65
CA SER A 274 11.49 -9.71 -0.74
C SER A 274 12.58 -8.69 -1.12
N ARG A 275 12.56 -7.48 -0.55
CA ARG A 275 13.55 -6.44 -0.81
C ARG A 275 14.92 -6.77 -0.24
N ARG A 276 14.95 -7.27 0.99
CA ARG A 276 16.21 -7.47 1.75
C ARG A 276 17.27 -8.28 1.01
N PRO A 277 16.97 -9.46 0.44
CA PRO A 277 17.98 -10.22 -0.32
C PRO A 277 18.49 -9.45 -1.54
N PHE A 278 17.65 -8.67 -2.20
CA PHE A 278 18.08 -7.86 -3.34
C PHE A 278 19.05 -6.75 -2.92
N THR A 279 18.73 -6.01 -1.86
CA THR A 279 19.62 -4.94 -1.36
C THR A 279 20.90 -5.49 -0.70
N ALA A 280 20.91 -6.74 -0.25
CA ALA A 280 22.10 -7.46 0.19
C ALA A 280 22.92 -8.04 -0.99
N GLY A 281 22.52 -7.83 -2.23
CA GLY A 281 23.24 -8.29 -3.42
C GLY A 281 22.99 -9.74 -3.81
N GLU A 282 22.08 -10.43 -3.16
CA GLU A 282 21.81 -11.87 -3.34
C GLU A 282 20.88 -12.20 -4.51
N SER A 283 20.37 -11.21 -5.25
CA SER A 283 19.43 -11.43 -6.38
C SER A 283 19.80 -10.64 -7.62
N VAL A 284 19.55 -11.23 -8.79
CA VAL A 284 19.72 -10.55 -10.11
C VAL A 284 18.59 -9.54 -10.35
N PHE A 285 17.34 -9.98 -10.11
CA PHE A 285 16.13 -9.21 -10.37
C PHE A 285 15.21 -9.19 -9.15
N LEU A 286 14.49 -8.08 -9.01
CA LEU A 286 13.42 -7.92 -8.02
C LEU A 286 12.23 -7.20 -8.66
N ARG A 287 11.01 -7.74 -8.47
CA ARG A 287 9.79 -6.96 -8.64
C ARG A 287 9.49 -6.25 -7.32
N ASN A 288 9.35 -4.93 -7.32
CA ASN A 288 8.90 -4.21 -6.12
C ASN A 288 8.39 -2.80 -6.49
N TRP A 289 8.04 -2.00 -5.46
CA TRP A 289 7.54 -0.65 -5.53
C TRP A 289 8.66 0.40 -5.56
N SER A 290 8.32 1.67 -5.80
CA SER A 290 9.28 2.78 -5.98
C SER A 290 10.18 3.03 -4.77
N TYR A 291 9.71 2.83 -3.55
CA TYR A 291 10.47 3.10 -2.33
C TYR A 291 11.80 2.33 -2.24
N VAL A 292 11.88 1.18 -2.90
CA VAL A 292 13.11 0.36 -2.92
C VAL A 292 14.28 1.11 -3.53
N TRP A 293 14.04 2.04 -4.45
CA TRP A 293 15.12 2.81 -5.08
C TRP A 293 15.95 3.57 -4.06
N SER A 294 15.30 4.35 -3.19
CA SER A 294 15.99 5.15 -2.17
C SER A 294 16.79 4.27 -1.23
N ILE A 295 16.25 3.12 -0.83
CA ILE A 295 16.95 2.15 0.02
C ILE A 295 18.13 1.51 -0.73
N ALA A 296 17.94 1.11 -1.99
CA ALA A 296 19.00 0.48 -2.79
C ALA A 296 20.19 1.43 -3.05
N GLN A 297 20.00 2.74 -2.96
CA GLN A 297 21.05 3.76 -3.10
C GLN A 297 21.61 4.26 -1.76
N ASP A 298 21.10 3.78 -0.63
CA ASP A 298 21.57 4.15 0.70
C ASP A 298 22.68 3.18 1.17
N LYS A 299 23.90 3.70 1.32
CA LYS A 299 25.08 2.94 1.77
C LYS A 299 24.92 2.32 3.17
N THR A 300 23.97 2.78 3.96
CA THR A 300 23.71 2.23 5.31
C THR A 300 22.74 1.04 5.29
N GLN A 301 22.06 0.82 4.15
CA GLN A 301 20.98 -0.18 4.03
C GLN A 301 21.16 -1.13 2.83
N SER A 302 22.19 -0.90 1.99
CA SER A 302 22.35 -1.61 0.72
C SER A 302 23.80 -1.86 0.34
N ASP A 303 24.09 -3.08 -0.09
CA ASP A 303 25.39 -3.51 -0.66
C ASP A 303 25.45 -3.35 -2.19
N VAL A 304 24.35 -2.89 -2.80
CA VAL A 304 24.22 -2.74 -4.26
C VAL A 304 24.16 -1.28 -4.73
N VAL A 305 24.61 -0.35 -3.90
CA VAL A 305 24.66 1.07 -4.23
C VAL A 305 25.40 1.31 -5.54
N GLY A 306 24.79 2.04 -6.47
CA GLY A 306 25.35 2.34 -7.80
C GLY A 306 25.33 1.16 -8.77
N LYS A 307 24.79 -0.01 -8.39
CA LYS A 307 24.72 -1.22 -9.21
C LYS A 307 23.29 -1.64 -9.57
N VAL A 308 22.32 -0.75 -9.38
CA VAL A 308 20.90 -1.02 -9.58
C VAL A 308 20.29 0.00 -10.53
N ASP A 309 19.43 -0.49 -11.42
CA ASP A 309 18.54 0.36 -12.20
C ASP A 309 17.14 -0.27 -12.28
N VAL A 310 16.20 0.44 -12.92
CA VAL A 310 14.78 0.05 -13.02
C VAL A 310 14.34 -0.02 -14.48
N ALA A 311 13.39 -0.93 -14.73
CA ALA A 311 12.77 -1.11 -16.06
C ALA A 311 11.28 -1.45 -15.90
N PRO A 312 10.49 -1.36 -16.99
CA PRO A 312 9.19 -2.00 -17.04
C PRO A 312 9.27 -3.50 -16.73
N LEU A 313 8.21 -4.06 -16.16
CA LEU A 313 8.14 -5.51 -15.99
C LEU A 313 8.13 -6.20 -17.36
N PRO A 314 8.72 -7.40 -17.48
CA PRO A 314 8.68 -8.16 -18.73
C PRO A 314 7.24 -8.51 -19.15
N HIS A 315 7.10 -8.87 -20.42
CA HIS A 315 5.83 -9.26 -21.01
C HIS A 315 5.91 -10.62 -21.72
N PHE A 316 4.76 -11.21 -22.01
CA PHE A 316 4.70 -12.38 -22.88
C PHE A 316 5.09 -12.02 -24.33
N PRO A 317 5.60 -12.97 -25.11
CA PRO A 317 6.01 -12.72 -26.49
C PRO A 317 4.91 -12.07 -27.32
N GLY A 318 5.24 -10.97 -28.01
CA GLY A 318 4.31 -10.21 -28.85
C GLY A 318 3.27 -9.38 -28.07
N LYS A 319 3.40 -9.29 -26.75
CA LYS A 319 2.52 -8.49 -25.85
C LYS A 319 3.21 -7.22 -25.38
N LYS A 320 2.62 -6.53 -24.42
CA LYS A 320 3.15 -5.28 -23.84
C LYS A 320 3.39 -5.45 -22.34
N SER A 321 4.39 -4.73 -21.84
CA SER A 321 4.58 -4.61 -20.40
C SER A 321 3.32 -4.06 -19.72
N ALA A 322 3.01 -4.62 -18.58
CA ALA A 322 1.96 -4.13 -17.71
C ALA A 322 2.42 -4.16 -16.25
N ALA A 323 2.01 -3.15 -15.51
CA ALA A 323 2.28 -3.07 -14.08
C ALA A 323 0.98 -2.78 -13.33
N CYS A 324 0.79 -3.42 -12.18
CA CYS A 324 -0.34 -3.10 -11.31
C CYS A 324 -0.24 -1.65 -10.84
N LEU A 325 -1.28 -0.86 -11.07
CA LEU A 325 -1.44 0.47 -10.52
C LEU A 325 -1.71 0.37 -9.01
N GLY A 326 -0.88 1.02 -8.25
CA GLY A 326 -1.02 1.25 -6.82
C GLY A 326 -0.96 2.75 -6.51
N GLY A 327 -0.82 3.04 -5.23
CA GLY A 327 -0.72 4.39 -4.70
C GLY A 327 -1.90 4.75 -3.82
N TYR A 328 -1.69 5.80 -3.02
CA TYR A 328 -2.68 6.28 -2.07
C TYR A 328 -3.16 7.67 -2.47
N GLN A 329 -4.42 7.93 -2.15
CA GLN A 329 -5.13 9.15 -2.46
C GLN A 329 -5.68 9.74 -1.16
N TYR A 330 -5.94 11.03 -1.12
CA TYR A 330 -6.60 11.63 0.03
C TYR A 330 -8.11 11.56 -0.13
N GLY A 331 -8.82 11.30 0.96
CA GLY A 331 -10.27 11.40 1.05
C GLY A 331 -10.68 12.37 2.17
N VAL A 332 -11.85 12.95 2.03
CA VAL A 332 -12.53 13.72 3.07
C VAL A 332 -13.74 12.96 3.54
N ASN A 333 -13.89 12.83 4.85
CA ASN A 333 -15.05 12.16 5.45
C ASN A 333 -16.35 12.92 5.16
N ALA A 334 -17.30 12.28 4.50
CA ALA A 334 -18.59 12.89 4.16
C ALA A 334 -19.37 13.38 5.39
N SER A 335 -19.08 12.79 6.58
CA SER A 335 -19.72 13.13 7.87
C SER A 335 -18.94 14.16 8.67
N THR A 336 -17.83 14.70 8.18
CA THR A 336 -17.07 15.74 8.91
C THR A 336 -17.93 16.97 9.15
N LYS A 337 -17.78 17.56 10.34
CA LYS A 337 -18.42 18.83 10.70
C LYS A 337 -17.56 20.04 10.30
N ASN A 338 -16.29 19.81 9.94
CA ASN A 338 -15.27 20.81 9.67
C ASN A 338 -14.86 20.80 8.18
N LYS A 339 -15.86 20.79 7.26
CA LYS A 339 -15.61 20.61 5.83
C LYS A 339 -14.63 21.62 5.26
N ASP A 340 -14.78 22.90 5.56
CA ASP A 340 -13.92 23.96 5.02
C ASP A 340 -12.47 23.78 5.50
N ALA A 341 -12.26 23.46 6.78
CA ALA A 341 -10.95 23.20 7.33
C ALA A 341 -10.31 21.93 6.72
N ALA A 342 -11.10 20.89 6.52
CA ALA A 342 -10.64 19.64 5.87
C ALA A 342 -10.25 19.90 4.40
N ILE A 343 -11.00 20.69 3.66
CA ILE A 343 -10.70 21.06 2.27
C ILE A 343 -9.48 21.97 2.19
N ASP A 344 -9.32 22.93 3.12
CA ASP A 344 -8.12 23.78 3.19
C ASP A 344 -6.85 22.95 3.40
N PHE A 345 -6.88 22.02 4.36
CA PHE A 345 -5.78 21.09 4.56
C PHE A 345 -5.53 20.17 3.35
N LEU A 346 -6.60 19.68 2.70
CA LEU A 346 -6.49 18.90 1.47
C LEU A 346 -5.81 19.67 0.34
N ARG A 347 -6.12 20.97 0.18
CA ARG A 347 -5.44 21.86 -0.77
C ARG A 347 -3.95 21.97 -0.49
N TRP A 348 -3.58 22.13 0.78
CA TRP A 348 -2.17 22.13 1.20
C TRP A 348 -1.45 20.84 0.83
N LEU A 349 -2.04 19.68 1.19
CA LEU A 349 -1.49 18.36 0.87
C LEU A 349 -1.30 18.16 -0.63
N SER A 350 -2.15 18.78 -1.45
CA SER A 350 -2.18 18.63 -2.90
C SER A 350 -1.33 19.66 -3.65
N THR A 351 -0.60 20.54 -2.95
CA THR A 351 0.27 21.54 -3.60
C THR A 351 1.44 20.87 -4.32
N PRO A 352 1.98 21.48 -5.40
CA PRO A 352 3.21 20.99 -6.04
C PRO A 352 4.37 20.83 -5.04
N ALA A 353 4.54 21.80 -4.12
CA ALA A 353 5.61 21.77 -3.12
C ALA A 353 5.49 20.57 -2.17
N THR A 354 4.29 20.23 -1.70
CA THR A 354 4.06 19.07 -0.84
C THR A 354 4.29 17.78 -1.59
N GLN A 355 3.82 17.65 -2.83
CA GLN A 355 4.08 16.47 -3.64
C GLN A 355 5.57 16.30 -3.98
N LEU A 356 6.27 17.40 -4.27
CA LEU A 356 7.72 17.40 -4.48
C LEU A 356 8.46 16.92 -3.22
N HIS A 357 8.05 17.41 -2.04
CA HIS A 357 8.65 16.99 -0.78
C HIS A 357 8.54 15.48 -0.57
N PHE A 358 7.36 14.90 -0.77
CA PHE A 358 7.17 13.45 -0.71
C PHE A 358 7.96 12.70 -1.79
N ALA A 359 8.03 13.23 -3.01
CA ALA A 359 8.79 12.61 -4.08
C ALA A 359 10.29 12.56 -3.76
N ILE A 360 10.86 13.62 -3.20
CA ILE A 360 12.28 13.68 -2.83
C ILE A 360 12.59 12.79 -1.64
N LYS A 361 11.75 12.82 -0.59
CA LYS A 361 12.00 12.12 0.67
C LYS A 361 11.69 10.62 0.60
N GLU A 362 10.57 10.25 -0.03
CA GLU A 362 10.05 8.88 -0.02
C GLU A 362 10.21 8.17 -1.38
N GLY A 363 10.60 8.91 -2.43
CA GLY A 363 10.63 8.36 -3.80
C GLY A 363 9.22 8.13 -4.38
N PHE A 364 8.19 8.79 -3.83
CA PHE A 364 6.83 8.68 -4.34
C PHE A 364 6.71 9.34 -5.70
N VAL A 365 6.10 8.62 -6.65
CA VAL A 365 5.86 9.19 -7.98
C VAL A 365 4.73 10.20 -7.90
N PRO A 366 4.99 11.48 -8.17
CA PRO A 366 3.98 12.53 -8.03
C PRO A 366 2.85 12.35 -9.05
N THR A 367 1.69 12.90 -8.74
CA THR A 367 0.53 12.88 -9.64
C THR A 367 0.36 14.19 -10.40
N ARG A 368 0.93 15.29 -9.91
CA ARG A 368 0.93 16.58 -10.61
C ARG A 368 1.98 16.62 -11.70
N LEU A 369 1.56 16.98 -12.92
CA LEU A 369 2.42 17.04 -14.10
C LEU A 369 3.62 17.96 -13.92
N ALA A 370 3.42 19.15 -13.33
CA ALA A 370 4.49 20.13 -13.13
C ALA A 370 5.61 19.64 -12.20
N VAL A 371 5.32 18.71 -11.26
CA VAL A 371 6.34 18.21 -10.33
C VAL A 371 7.38 17.33 -11.04
N PHE A 372 7.03 16.70 -12.15
CA PHE A 372 8.00 15.92 -12.93
C PHE A 372 9.10 16.80 -13.55
N ASP A 373 8.82 18.07 -13.79
CA ASP A 373 9.74 19.00 -14.46
C ASP A 373 10.62 19.77 -13.43
N GLU A 374 10.48 19.48 -12.12
CA GLU A 374 11.26 20.11 -11.07
C GLU A 374 12.74 19.66 -11.10
N PRO A 375 13.70 20.60 -11.23
CA PRO A 375 15.13 20.26 -11.34
C PRO A 375 15.66 19.50 -10.12
N GLU A 376 15.14 19.80 -8.93
CA GLU A 376 15.55 19.13 -7.69
C GLU A 376 15.12 17.66 -7.69
N LEU A 377 13.94 17.35 -8.21
CA LEU A 377 13.48 15.99 -8.39
C LEU A 377 14.37 15.20 -9.35
N ALA A 378 14.69 15.79 -10.50
CA ALA A 378 15.58 15.17 -11.47
C ALA A 378 16.97 14.86 -10.91
N LYS A 379 17.47 15.72 -10.03
CA LYS A 379 18.78 15.56 -9.36
C LYS A 379 18.76 14.49 -8.26
N THR A 380 17.72 14.47 -7.44
CA THR A 380 17.63 13.62 -6.24
C THR A 380 17.02 12.25 -6.50
N GLN A 381 16.07 12.20 -7.45
CA GLN A 381 15.30 11.00 -7.78
C GLN A 381 15.25 10.79 -9.32
N PRO A 382 16.40 10.61 -9.99
CA PRO A 382 16.46 10.53 -11.46
C PRO A 382 15.64 9.37 -12.05
N PHE A 383 15.38 8.34 -11.26
CA PHE A 383 14.57 7.20 -11.69
C PHE A 383 13.08 7.58 -11.90
N ILE A 384 12.56 8.60 -11.22
CA ILE A 384 11.16 9.03 -11.36
C ILE A 384 10.88 9.48 -12.80
N GLN A 385 11.85 10.09 -13.47
CA GLN A 385 11.72 10.44 -14.90
C GLN A 385 11.54 9.18 -15.78
N LYS A 386 12.26 8.10 -15.50
CA LYS A 386 12.10 6.80 -16.17
C LYS A 386 10.74 6.19 -15.87
N LEU A 387 10.21 6.39 -14.66
CA LEU A 387 8.92 5.85 -14.26
C LEU A 387 7.72 6.54 -14.90
N LYS A 388 7.87 7.74 -15.46
CA LYS A 388 6.79 8.42 -16.19
C LYS A 388 6.19 7.50 -17.25
N THR A 389 7.04 6.85 -18.05
CA THR A 389 6.61 5.89 -19.09
C THR A 389 6.01 4.62 -18.50
N VAL A 390 6.61 4.07 -17.42
CA VAL A 390 6.10 2.87 -16.75
C VAL A 390 4.73 3.13 -16.13
N SER A 391 4.56 4.30 -15.51
CA SER A 391 3.31 4.71 -14.86
C SER A 391 2.15 4.92 -15.85
N LEU A 392 2.46 5.36 -17.07
CA LEU A 392 1.46 5.51 -18.14
C LEU A 392 0.92 4.15 -18.63
N GLY A 393 1.69 3.06 -18.48
CA GLY A 393 1.29 1.69 -18.80
C GLY A 393 0.69 0.92 -17.62
N ALA A 394 0.49 1.56 -16.46
CA ALA A 394 -0.05 0.91 -15.29
C ALA A 394 -1.54 0.58 -15.47
N ILE A 395 -1.93 -0.63 -15.05
CA ILE A 395 -3.30 -1.15 -15.15
C ILE A 395 -3.94 -1.25 -13.76
N PRO A 396 -5.22 -0.89 -13.61
CA PRO A 396 -5.89 -0.96 -12.32
C PRO A 396 -6.15 -2.42 -11.92
N ARG A 397 -6.20 -2.66 -10.62
CA ARG A 397 -6.86 -3.83 -10.04
C ARG A 397 -8.36 -3.78 -10.37
N PRO A 398 -9.14 -4.87 -10.18
CA PRO A 398 -10.58 -4.85 -10.44
C PRO A 398 -11.29 -3.64 -9.82
N VAL A 399 -11.93 -2.80 -10.64
CA VAL A 399 -12.64 -1.61 -10.17
C VAL A 399 -14.09 -2.00 -9.86
N THR A 400 -14.40 -2.18 -8.58
CA THR A 400 -15.72 -2.54 -8.08
C THR A 400 -15.84 -2.18 -6.59
N PRO A 401 -17.02 -1.77 -6.09
CA PRO A 401 -17.24 -1.58 -4.65
C PRO A 401 -17.10 -2.88 -3.84
N LYS A 402 -17.08 -4.03 -4.52
CA LYS A 402 -16.91 -5.37 -3.92
C LYS A 402 -15.44 -5.82 -3.90
N TYR A 403 -14.50 -4.94 -4.27
CA TYR A 403 -13.10 -5.30 -4.39
C TYR A 403 -12.52 -6.00 -3.14
N PRO A 404 -12.81 -5.58 -1.89
CA PRO A 404 -12.28 -6.27 -0.71
C PRO A 404 -12.65 -7.76 -0.63
N GLN A 405 -13.83 -8.11 -1.12
CA GLN A 405 -14.28 -9.51 -1.18
C GLN A 405 -13.63 -10.26 -2.36
N VAL A 406 -13.48 -9.58 -3.50
CA VAL A 406 -12.85 -10.15 -4.70
C VAL A 406 -11.37 -10.46 -4.44
N THR A 407 -10.63 -9.54 -3.82
CA THR A 407 -9.20 -9.74 -3.56
C THR A 407 -8.95 -10.90 -2.59
N LEU A 408 -9.80 -11.11 -1.58
CA LEU A 408 -9.68 -12.25 -0.66
C LEU A 408 -9.81 -13.59 -1.38
N VAL A 409 -10.73 -13.69 -2.35
CA VAL A 409 -10.86 -14.87 -3.20
C VAL A 409 -9.61 -15.09 -4.05
N LEU A 410 -9.11 -14.02 -4.69
CA LEU A 410 -7.89 -14.09 -5.50
C LEU A 410 -6.68 -14.53 -4.67
N GLN A 411 -6.46 -13.91 -3.51
CA GLN A 411 -5.39 -14.26 -2.59
C GLN A 411 -5.44 -15.74 -2.21
N SER A 412 -6.60 -16.24 -1.84
CA SER A 412 -6.77 -17.64 -1.43
C SER A 412 -6.55 -18.61 -2.58
N GLN A 413 -7.20 -18.40 -3.71
CA GLN A 413 -7.16 -19.37 -4.82
C GLN A 413 -5.85 -19.32 -5.59
N VAL A 414 -5.25 -18.14 -5.76
CA VAL A 414 -3.92 -18.02 -6.41
C VAL A 414 -2.82 -18.57 -5.51
N SER A 415 -2.85 -18.30 -4.21
CA SER A 415 -1.91 -18.91 -3.27
C SER A 415 -1.99 -20.44 -3.32
N ARG A 416 -3.21 -21.00 -3.33
CA ARG A 416 -3.43 -22.44 -3.52
C ARG A 416 -2.82 -22.94 -4.84
N ALA A 417 -3.07 -22.24 -5.95
CA ALA A 417 -2.54 -22.62 -7.26
C ALA A 417 -1.02 -22.66 -7.28
N LEU A 418 -0.36 -21.65 -6.65
CA LEU A 418 1.10 -21.55 -6.57
C LEU A 418 1.74 -22.64 -5.70
N VAL A 419 1.02 -23.16 -4.71
CA VAL A 419 1.50 -24.26 -3.84
C VAL A 419 1.23 -25.62 -4.47
N SER A 420 0.02 -25.87 -4.96
CA SER A 420 -0.40 -27.19 -5.40
C SER A 420 -0.09 -27.51 -6.88
N GLY A 421 0.07 -26.49 -7.71
CA GLY A 421 0.13 -26.63 -9.18
C GLY A 421 -1.22 -26.87 -9.85
N ASP A 422 -2.34 -26.91 -9.10
CA ASP A 422 -3.69 -27.11 -9.62
C ASP A 422 -4.31 -25.77 -10.06
N ILE A 423 -3.73 -25.20 -11.12
CA ILE A 423 -4.07 -23.86 -11.60
C ILE A 423 -5.49 -23.82 -12.16
N GLU A 424 -5.85 -24.79 -13.01
CA GLU A 424 -7.15 -24.85 -13.67
C GLU A 424 -8.31 -24.84 -12.65
N SER A 425 -8.28 -25.76 -11.68
CA SER A 425 -9.32 -25.89 -10.65
C SER A 425 -9.38 -24.67 -9.74
N SER A 426 -8.21 -24.14 -9.35
CA SER A 426 -8.12 -22.95 -8.49
C SER A 426 -8.73 -21.72 -9.16
N LEU A 427 -8.40 -21.46 -10.43
CA LEU A 427 -8.92 -20.29 -11.14
C LEU A 427 -10.40 -20.44 -11.52
N ASN A 428 -10.88 -21.65 -11.81
CA ASN A 428 -12.31 -21.89 -12.01
C ASN A 428 -13.09 -21.69 -10.70
N THR A 429 -12.53 -22.11 -9.56
CA THR A 429 -13.11 -21.84 -8.23
C THR A 429 -13.16 -20.35 -7.95
N ALA A 430 -12.05 -19.62 -8.21
CA ALA A 430 -12.00 -18.17 -8.07
C ALA A 430 -13.08 -17.50 -8.94
N LYS A 431 -13.21 -17.90 -10.21
CA LYS A 431 -14.23 -17.39 -11.12
C LYS A 431 -15.63 -17.54 -10.51
N ALA A 432 -16.01 -18.76 -10.13
CA ALA A 432 -17.34 -19.03 -9.59
C ALA A 432 -17.64 -18.25 -8.29
N GLN A 433 -16.64 -18.05 -7.44
CA GLN A 433 -16.78 -17.27 -6.21
C GLN A 433 -16.92 -15.77 -6.51
N ILE A 434 -16.12 -15.23 -7.44
CA ILE A 434 -16.16 -13.81 -7.81
C ILE A 434 -17.48 -13.49 -8.54
N GLU A 435 -17.98 -14.37 -9.43
CA GLU A 435 -19.28 -14.21 -10.08
C GLU A 435 -20.41 -14.01 -9.06
N LYS A 436 -20.44 -14.80 -7.99
CA LYS A 436 -21.42 -14.63 -6.88
C LYS A 436 -21.26 -13.30 -6.16
N ILE A 437 -20.02 -12.81 -5.99
CA ILE A 437 -19.75 -11.55 -5.31
C ILE A 437 -20.21 -10.37 -6.17
N VAL A 438 -19.91 -10.36 -7.47
CA VAL A 438 -20.25 -9.24 -8.36
C VAL A 438 -21.69 -9.30 -8.88
N GLY A 439 -22.38 -10.44 -8.71
CA GLY A 439 -23.80 -10.58 -9.04
C GLY A 439 -24.03 -10.93 -10.51
N THR A 440 -23.23 -11.84 -11.07
CA THR A 440 -23.35 -12.37 -12.45
C THR A 440 -23.50 -13.89 -12.45
#